data_f65eff0e3bbc91c2e5567a0eca4fed4d
#
_entry.id   f65eff0e3bbc91c2e5567a0eca4fed4d
#
_cell.length_a   1.000
_cell.length_b   1.000
_cell.length_c   1.000
_cell.angle_alpha   90.00
_cell.angle_beta   90.00
_cell.angle_gamma   90.00
#
_symmetry.space_group_name_H-M   'P 1'
#
loop_
_entity.id
_entity.type
_entity.pdbx_description
1 polymer ?
#
loop_
_entity_poly.entity_id
_entity_poly.type
_entity_poly.pdbx_seq_one_letter_code
_entity_poly.pdbx_strand_id
1 'polypeptide(L)'
;MAHGWVSSLQNTYDQYYYRKWMHEIPPLRHVFRGSVIDLHHNILPLTSKVCPNADLLIEEAVSVGDSPLIRVLQLPDMIIHSAAHLFYDGELNHGLRDLVDLDSLLGNSSEDVAMLVVERAYELGLQRSIFYAFRYLNMILRTPISAGALERTRQAAPSGYGLRLMDF
;
A
#
# COMPACT_ATOMS: atom_id res chain seq x y z
N MET A 1 27.37 -16.18 -1.25
CA MET A 1 25.92 -16.31 -1.49
C MET A 1 25.30 -17.05 -0.32
N ALA A 2 24.90 -16.31 0.71
CA ALA A 2 24.23 -16.91 1.85
C ALA A 2 22.83 -17.40 1.44
N HIS A 3 22.51 -18.63 1.75
CA HIS A 3 21.17 -19.22 1.59
C HIS A 3 20.60 -19.37 0.17
N GLY A 4 21.40 -19.28 -0.89
CA GLY A 4 21.00 -19.57 -2.27
C GLY A 4 20.15 -18.51 -2.98
N TRP A 5 19.99 -17.32 -2.41
CA TRP A 5 19.33 -16.20 -3.05
C TRP A 5 20.32 -15.34 -3.84
N VAL A 6 20.00 -15.07 -5.10
CA VAL A 6 20.80 -14.23 -6.01
C VAL A 6 19.90 -13.20 -6.66
N SER A 7 20.45 -12.00 -6.93
CA SER A 7 19.73 -10.99 -7.68
C SER A 7 19.46 -11.45 -9.12
N SER A 8 18.24 -11.27 -9.59
CA SER A 8 17.87 -11.53 -10.98
C SER A 8 18.49 -10.53 -11.95
N LEU A 9 18.84 -9.32 -11.48
CA LEU A 9 19.52 -8.30 -12.26
C LEU A 9 21.01 -8.29 -11.93
N GLN A 10 21.85 -8.45 -12.96
CA GLN A 10 23.32 -8.52 -12.82
C GLN A 10 24.02 -7.19 -13.16
N ASN A 11 23.32 -6.27 -13.80
CA ASN A 11 23.88 -4.99 -14.23
C ASN A 11 24.09 -4.09 -13.00
N THR A 12 25.27 -3.50 -12.90
CA THR A 12 25.67 -2.60 -11.81
C THR A 12 24.78 -1.33 -11.74
N TYR A 13 24.36 -0.81 -12.91
CA TYR A 13 23.47 0.33 -12.98
C TYR A 13 22.09 0.02 -12.37
N ASP A 14 21.50 -1.12 -12.74
CA ASP A 14 20.20 -1.56 -12.21
C ASP A 14 20.27 -1.80 -10.70
N GLN A 15 21.34 -2.44 -10.21
CA GLN A 15 21.58 -2.63 -8.79
C GLN A 15 21.62 -1.30 -8.03
N TYR A 16 22.29 -0.30 -8.60
CA TYR A 16 22.37 1.03 -8.01
C TYR A 16 21.02 1.74 -8.06
N TYR A 17 20.34 1.69 -9.21
CA TYR A 17 19.05 2.34 -9.44
C TYR A 17 18.00 1.87 -8.45
N TYR A 18 17.79 0.56 -8.34
CA TYR A 18 16.81 -0.02 -7.43
C TYR A 18 17.10 0.37 -5.97
N ARG A 19 18.33 0.20 -5.52
CA ARG A 19 18.70 0.48 -4.13
C ARG A 19 18.61 1.95 -3.73
N LYS A 20 18.74 2.86 -4.70
CA LYS A 20 18.82 4.30 -4.43
C LYS A 20 17.52 5.04 -4.71
N TRP A 21 16.74 4.58 -5.67
CA TRP A 21 15.61 5.35 -6.18
C TRP A 21 14.26 4.63 -6.08
N MET A 22 14.28 3.31 -6.08
CA MET A 22 13.06 2.51 -5.95
C MET A 22 12.71 2.26 -4.47
N HIS A 23 11.58 1.63 -4.23
CA HIS A 23 11.11 1.23 -2.90
C HIS A 23 11.46 -0.23 -2.56
N GLU A 24 12.15 -0.92 -3.47
CA GLU A 24 12.55 -2.32 -3.37
C GLU A 24 14.00 -2.50 -3.84
N ILE A 25 14.64 -3.60 -3.46
CA ILE A 25 15.87 -4.04 -4.09
C ILE A 25 15.53 -4.90 -5.33
N PRO A 26 16.49 -5.10 -6.28
CA PRO A 26 16.23 -5.98 -7.41
C PRO A 26 15.73 -7.36 -6.97
N PRO A 27 14.72 -7.93 -7.66
CA PRO A 27 14.15 -9.23 -7.31
C PRO A 27 15.20 -10.29 -7.07
N LEU A 28 15.03 -11.08 -6.01
CA LEU A 28 15.92 -12.18 -5.66
C LEU A 28 15.31 -13.50 -6.10
N ARG A 29 16.11 -14.32 -6.78
CA ARG A 29 15.72 -15.67 -7.19
C ARG A 29 16.52 -16.71 -6.44
N HIS A 30 15.85 -17.75 -5.95
CA HIS A 30 16.52 -18.88 -5.32
C HIS A 30 17.05 -19.84 -6.36
N VAL A 31 18.39 -20.10 -6.36
CA VAL A 31 19.08 -20.88 -7.40
C VAL A 31 18.59 -22.31 -7.56
N PHE A 32 18.11 -22.95 -6.48
CA PHE A 32 17.63 -24.33 -6.52
C PHE A 32 16.11 -24.46 -6.59
N ARG A 33 15.36 -23.54 -5.97
CA ARG A 33 13.90 -23.63 -5.86
C ARG A 33 13.17 -22.90 -6.98
N GLY A 34 13.85 -21.98 -7.67
CA GLY A 34 13.25 -21.12 -8.69
C GLY A 34 12.26 -20.08 -8.17
N SER A 35 11.98 -20.07 -6.85
CA SER A 35 11.13 -19.07 -6.23
C SER A 35 11.76 -17.68 -6.30
N VAL A 36 10.91 -16.65 -6.35
CA VAL A 36 11.30 -15.23 -6.39
C VAL A 36 10.82 -14.56 -5.11
N ILE A 37 11.60 -13.62 -4.61
CA ILE A 37 11.24 -12.72 -3.51
C ILE A 37 11.52 -11.28 -3.96
N ASP A 38 10.53 -10.42 -3.76
CA ASP A 38 10.67 -8.97 -3.88
C ASP A 38 10.81 -8.40 -2.47
N LEU A 39 11.95 -7.79 -2.21
CA LEU A 39 12.28 -7.25 -0.89
C LEU A 39 12.10 -5.73 -0.90
N HIS A 40 11.03 -5.28 -0.29
CA HIS A 40 10.68 -3.87 -0.18
C HIS A 40 11.27 -3.24 1.09
N HIS A 41 11.75 -2.02 0.98
CA HIS A 41 12.17 -1.19 2.11
C HIS A 41 11.30 0.06 2.27
N ASN A 42 10.35 0.28 1.37
CA ASN A 42 9.28 1.26 1.46
C ASN A 42 8.09 0.76 0.64
N ILE A 43 6.94 1.45 0.67
CA ILE A 43 5.74 1.11 -0.11
C ILE A 43 5.61 1.92 -1.41
N LEU A 44 6.39 2.99 -1.55
CA LEU A 44 6.46 3.81 -2.77
C LEU A 44 7.92 4.13 -3.09
N PRO A 45 8.25 4.36 -4.37
CA PRO A 45 9.58 4.79 -4.77
C PRO A 45 10.04 6.03 -4.00
N LEU A 46 11.31 6.06 -3.60
CA LEU A 46 11.89 7.18 -2.87
C LEU A 46 11.87 8.50 -3.65
N THR A 47 11.67 8.42 -4.97
CA THR A 47 11.51 9.57 -5.89
C THR A 47 10.07 10.05 -6.02
N SER A 48 9.11 9.35 -5.42
CA SER A 48 7.71 9.77 -5.43
C SER A 48 7.51 11.09 -4.69
N LYS A 49 6.51 11.87 -5.12
CA LYS A 49 6.13 13.11 -4.41
C LYS A 49 5.70 12.86 -2.96
N VAL A 50 5.20 11.67 -2.71
CA VAL A 50 4.85 11.19 -1.37
C VAL A 50 5.80 10.04 -1.07
N CYS A 51 6.54 10.16 0.02
CA CYS A 51 7.47 9.13 0.48
C CYS A 51 7.16 8.86 1.95
N PRO A 52 6.34 7.85 2.25
CA PRO A 52 5.99 7.51 3.63
C PRO A 52 7.23 7.04 4.40
N ASN A 53 7.24 7.28 5.71
CA ASN A 53 8.28 6.74 6.57
C ASN A 53 8.00 5.24 6.83
N ALA A 54 8.77 4.36 6.22
CA ALA A 54 8.61 2.91 6.36
C ALA A 54 8.87 2.40 7.80
N ASP A 55 9.67 3.11 8.59
CA ASP A 55 9.94 2.73 9.99
C ASP A 55 8.64 2.71 10.80
N LEU A 56 7.73 3.66 10.57
CA LEU A 56 6.43 3.71 11.23
C LEU A 56 5.57 2.47 10.93
N LEU A 57 5.68 1.90 9.72
CA LEU A 57 4.98 0.67 9.34
C LEU A 57 5.57 -0.55 10.04
N ILE A 58 6.91 -0.61 10.13
CA ILE A 58 7.65 -1.72 10.75
C ILE A 58 7.44 -1.72 12.27
N GLU A 59 7.46 -0.55 12.91
CA GLU A 59 7.27 -0.39 14.35
C GLU A 59 5.90 -0.90 14.80
N GLU A 60 4.85 -0.58 14.05
CA GLU A 60 3.47 -0.96 14.33
C GLU A 60 3.10 -2.37 13.83
N ALA A 61 4.00 -3.06 13.12
CA ALA A 61 3.75 -4.39 12.61
C ALA A 61 3.51 -5.41 13.74
N VAL A 62 2.58 -6.33 13.54
CA VAL A 62 2.12 -7.31 14.54
C VAL A 62 2.66 -8.70 14.26
N SER A 63 2.95 -9.49 15.31
CA SER A 63 3.44 -10.85 15.17
C SER A 63 2.35 -11.80 14.64
N VAL A 64 2.75 -12.76 13.81
CA VAL A 64 1.85 -13.80 13.31
C VAL A 64 1.90 -15.03 14.21
N GLY A 65 0.79 -15.35 14.86
CA GLY A 65 0.72 -16.44 15.82
C GLY A 65 1.75 -16.28 16.93
N ASP A 66 2.39 -17.38 17.31
CA ASP A 66 3.39 -17.42 18.38
C ASP A 66 4.82 -17.12 17.88
N SER A 67 5.01 -16.75 16.61
CA SER A 67 6.33 -16.51 16.03
C SER A 67 6.77 -15.07 16.27
N PRO A 68 7.85 -14.80 17.01
CA PRO A 68 8.40 -13.45 17.15
C PRO A 68 9.17 -13.00 15.90
N LEU A 69 9.45 -13.92 14.97
CA LEU A 69 10.28 -13.66 13.78
C LEU A 69 9.46 -13.24 12.56
N ILE A 70 8.16 -13.53 12.56
CA ILE A 70 7.27 -13.20 11.44
C ILE A 70 6.29 -12.14 11.91
N ARG A 71 6.33 -11.00 11.24
CA ARG A 71 5.43 -9.87 11.51
C ARG A 71 4.73 -9.47 10.22
N VAL A 72 3.51 -8.98 10.35
CA VAL A 72 2.72 -8.42 9.25
C VAL A 72 2.29 -7.00 9.61
N LEU A 73 2.00 -6.19 8.62
CA LEU A 73 1.42 -4.87 8.86
C LEU A 73 0.13 -5.01 9.67
N GLN A 74 -0.14 -4.07 10.55
CA GLN A 74 -1.46 -3.96 11.17
C GLN A 74 -2.53 -3.62 10.13
N LEU A 75 -3.79 -3.91 10.43
CA LEU A 75 -4.88 -3.79 9.46
C LEU A 75 -5.00 -2.42 8.79
N PRO A 76 -4.93 -1.27 9.48
CA PRO A 76 -4.91 0.04 8.84
C PRO A 76 -3.77 0.19 7.83
N ASP A 77 -2.57 -0.27 8.18
CA ASP A 77 -1.40 -0.17 7.30
C ASP A 77 -1.49 -1.10 6.08
N MET A 78 -2.12 -2.29 6.21
CA MET A 78 -2.43 -3.17 5.07
C MET A 78 -3.38 -2.47 4.07
N ILE A 79 -4.43 -1.82 4.57
CA ILE A 79 -5.39 -1.09 3.75
C ILE A 79 -4.71 0.09 3.06
N ILE A 80 -3.88 0.85 3.78
CA ILE A 80 -3.15 2.00 3.23
C ILE A 80 -2.14 1.53 2.17
N HIS A 81 -1.41 0.45 2.43
CA HIS A 81 -0.47 -0.15 1.48
C HIS A 81 -1.18 -0.56 0.18
N SER A 82 -2.27 -1.31 0.28
CA SER A 82 -3.06 -1.74 -0.89
C SER A 82 -3.64 -0.56 -1.67
N ALA A 83 -4.16 0.46 -0.97
CA ALA A 83 -4.64 1.68 -1.61
C ALA A 83 -3.52 2.49 -2.27
N ALA A 84 -2.34 2.56 -1.66
CA ALA A 84 -1.19 3.23 -2.24
C ALA A 84 -0.75 2.54 -3.54
N HIS A 85 -0.61 1.22 -3.54
CA HIS A 85 -0.32 0.46 -4.76
C HIS A 85 -1.35 0.71 -5.85
N LEU A 86 -2.64 0.58 -5.55
CA LEU A 86 -3.71 0.77 -6.54
C LEU A 86 -3.67 2.15 -7.22
N PHE A 87 -3.35 3.22 -6.48
CA PHE A 87 -3.48 4.59 -7.00
C PHE A 87 -2.17 5.30 -7.32
N TYR A 88 -1.00 4.74 -6.96
CA TYR A 88 0.30 5.34 -7.27
C TYR A 88 1.12 4.54 -8.29
N ASP A 89 0.86 3.25 -8.51
CA ASP A 89 1.58 2.44 -9.50
C ASP A 89 1.26 2.81 -10.96
N GLY A 90 0.16 3.55 -11.18
CA GLY A 90 -0.23 4.02 -12.50
C GLY A 90 -0.83 2.95 -13.42
N GLU A 91 -0.90 1.70 -13.00
CA GLU A 91 -1.49 0.59 -13.75
C GLU A 91 -2.76 0.06 -13.06
N LEU A 92 -3.92 0.31 -13.66
CA LEU A 92 -5.22 -0.14 -13.14
C LEU A 92 -5.67 -1.49 -13.72
N ASN A 93 -4.76 -2.30 -14.25
CA ASN A 93 -5.08 -3.57 -14.92
C ASN A 93 -5.90 -4.55 -14.06
N HIS A 94 -5.73 -4.49 -12.75
CA HIS A 94 -6.44 -5.30 -11.77
C HIS A 94 -7.27 -4.48 -10.77
N GLY A 95 -7.55 -3.22 -11.07
CA GLY A 95 -8.14 -2.26 -10.14
C GLY A 95 -9.44 -2.72 -9.47
N LEU A 96 -10.31 -3.45 -10.17
CA LEU A 96 -11.52 -3.99 -9.55
C LEU A 96 -11.20 -5.10 -8.54
N ARG A 97 -10.22 -5.96 -8.81
CA ARG A 97 -9.76 -6.99 -7.88
C ARG A 97 -9.19 -6.35 -6.62
N ASP A 98 -8.35 -5.34 -6.79
CA ASP A 98 -7.71 -4.64 -5.67
C ASP A 98 -8.75 -3.90 -4.82
N LEU A 99 -9.81 -3.36 -5.43
CA LEU A 99 -10.96 -2.81 -4.69
C LEU A 99 -11.71 -3.90 -3.90
N VAL A 100 -11.90 -5.09 -4.45
CA VAL A 100 -12.54 -6.21 -3.74
C VAL A 100 -11.68 -6.67 -2.57
N ASP A 101 -10.36 -6.70 -2.72
CA ASP A 101 -9.44 -7.01 -1.63
C ASP A 101 -9.52 -5.96 -0.51
N LEU A 102 -9.57 -4.67 -0.85
CA LEU A 102 -9.78 -3.58 0.11
C LEU A 102 -11.16 -3.66 0.81
N ASP A 103 -12.23 -3.97 0.06
CA ASP A 103 -13.56 -4.20 0.63
C ASP A 103 -13.54 -5.32 1.67
N SER A 104 -12.87 -6.43 1.34
CA SER A 104 -12.73 -7.58 2.22
C SER A 104 -11.96 -7.24 3.51
N LEU A 105 -10.90 -6.43 3.42
CA LEU A 105 -10.13 -5.97 4.57
C LEU A 105 -10.98 -5.08 5.50
N LEU A 106 -11.79 -4.17 4.94
CA LEU A 106 -12.68 -3.31 5.70
C LEU A 106 -13.86 -4.08 6.30
N GLY A 107 -14.48 -4.99 5.53
CA GLY A 107 -15.69 -5.71 5.91
C GLY A 107 -15.48 -6.75 7.02
N ASN A 108 -14.27 -7.24 7.21
CA ASN A 108 -13.93 -8.22 8.26
C ASN A 108 -13.55 -7.57 9.60
N SER A 109 -13.68 -6.25 9.72
CA SER A 109 -13.31 -5.53 10.93
C SER A 109 -14.52 -5.28 11.85
N SER A 110 -14.33 -5.38 13.18
CA SER A 110 -15.38 -5.24 14.19
C SER A 110 -15.66 -3.82 14.67
N GLU A 111 -14.83 -2.86 14.29
CA GLU A 111 -14.90 -1.46 14.74
C GLU A 111 -14.83 -0.50 13.54
N ASP A 112 -14.96 0.80 13.77
CA ASP A 112 -14.77 1.82 12.73
C ASP A 112 -13.29 1.94 12.31
N VAL A 113 -12.76 0.85 11.75
CA VAL A 113 -11.41 0.77 11.18
C VAL A 113 -11.23 1.85 10.11
N ALA A 114 -12.30 2.25 9.43
CA ALA A 114 -12.23 3.29 8.41
C ALA A 114 -11.67 4.61 8.96
N MET A 115 -12.08 5.02 10.16
CA MET A 115 -11.53 6.24 10.77
C MET A 115 -10.05 6.06 11.17
N LEU A 116 -9.68 4.89 11.72
CA LEU A 116 -8.28 4.59 12.04
C LEU A 116 -7.39 4.63 10.80
N VAL A 117 -7.86 4.05 9.69
CA VAL A 117 -7.17 4.09 8.38
C VAL A 117 -6.99 5.53 7.93
N VAL A 118 -8.00 6.38 8.06
CA VAL A 118 -7.91 7.78 7.64
C VAL A 118 -6.85 8.54 8.44
N GLU A 119 -6.90 8.46 9.77
CA GLU A 119 -5.91 9.17 10.61
C GLU A 119 -4.49 8.64 10.38
N ARG A 120 -4.33 7.33 10.28
CA ARG A 120 -3.03 6.71 9.96
C ARG A 120 -2.50 7.12 8.58
N ALA A 121 -3.39 7.26 7.60
CA ALA A 121 -3.01 7.74 6.26
C ALA A 121 -2.52 9.20 6.28
N TYR A 122 -3.06 10.04 7.17
CA TYR A 122 -2.53 11.39 7.37
C TYR A 122 -1.12 11.38 7.98
N GLU A 123 -0.85 10.51 8.95
CA GLU A 123 0.50 10.36 9.53
C GLU A 123 1.54 9.93 8.47
N LEU A 124 1.14 9.02 7.58
CA LEU A 124 2.01 8.50 6.52
C LEU A 124 2.07 9.40 5.26
N GLY A 125 1.27 10.47 5.20
CA GLY A 125 1.18 11.34 4.03
C GLY A 125 0.42 10.71 2.84
N LEU A 126 -0.31 9.60 3.07
CA LEU A 126 -1.01 8.81 2.06
C LEU A 126 -2.53 9.03 2.05
N GLN A 127 -3.01 10.11 2.67
CA GLN A 127 -4.44 10.42 2.78
C GLN A 127 -5.15 10.53 1.42
N ARG A 128 -4.45 10.86 0.35
CA ARG A 128 -5.03 10.96 -0.99
C ARG A 128 -5.37 9.59 -1.59
N SER A 129 -4.55 8.57 -1.39
CA SER A 129 -4.87 7.21 -1.83
C SER A 129 -6.12 6.68 -1.12
N ILE A 130 -6.26 6.97 0.18
CA ILE A 130 -7.44 6.58 0.95
C ILE A 130 -8.69 7.34 0.51
N PHE A 131 -8.57 8.62 0.16
CA PHE A 131 -9.70 9.35 -0.43
C PHE A 131 -10.22 8.65 -1.69
N TYR A 132 -9.33 8.25 -2.62
CA TYR A 132 -9.71 7.53 -3.82
C TYR A 132 -10.30 6.15 -3.49
N ALA A 133 -9.62 5.37 -2.65
CA ALA A 133 -10.07 4.04 -2.25
C ALA A 133 -11.49 4.08 -1.67
N PHE A 134 -11.74 4.92 -0.66
CA PHE A 134 -13.03 5.00 0.00
C PHE A 134 -14.14 5.52 -0.92
N ARG A 135 -13.81 6.46 -1.81
CA ARG A 135 -14.75 6.93 -2.82
C ARG A 135 -15.20 5.79 -3.74
N TYR A 136 -14.26 5.05 -4.33
CA TYR A 136 -14.58 3.97 -5.26
C TYR A 136 -15.20 2.76 -4.57
N LEU A 137 -14.75 2.39 -3.39
CA LEU A 137 -15.36 1.35 -2.56
C LEU A 137 -16.84 1.66 -2.28
N ASN A 138 -17.13 2.87 -1.84
CA ASN A 138 -18.52 3.28 -1.58
C ASN A 138 -19.35 3.37 -2.86
N MET A 139 -18.79 3.90 -3.95
CA MET A 139 -19.52 4.13 -5.20
C MET A 139 -19.78 2.84 -5.97
N ILE A 140 -18.78 1.94 -6.08
CA ILE A 140 -18.83 0.74 -6.91
C ILE A 140 -19.34 -0.46 -6.13
N LEU A 141 -18.75 -0.74 -4.95
CA LEU A 141 -19.03 -1.94 -4.17
C LEU A 141 -20.06 -1.71 -3.05
N ARG A 142 -20.44 -0.45 -2.81
CA ARG A 142 -21.35 -0.09 -1.70
C ARG A 142 -20.81 -0.47 -0.33
N THR A 143 -19.49 -0.51 -0.19
CA THR A 143 -18.82 -0.81 1.08
C THR A 143 -19.34 0.14 2.17
N PRO A 144 -19.77 -0.38 3.33
CA PRO A 144 -20.25 0.45 4.43
C PRO A 144 -19.07 1.16 5.12
N ILE A 145 -18.85 2.43 4.76
CA ILE A 145 -17.84 3.28 5.36
C ILE A 145 -18.54 4.37 6.16
N SER A 146 -18.09 4.64 7.39
CA SER A 146 -18.72 5.63 8.25
C SER A 146 -18.71 7.03 7.61
N ALA A 147 -19.78 7.78 7.81
CA ALA A 147 -19.93 9.13 7.27
C ALA A 147 -18.79 10.05 7.75
N GLY A 148 -18.32 9.85 8.99
CA GLY A 148 -17.20 10.60 9.56
C GLY A 148 -15.88 10.34 8.79
N ALA A 149 -15.59 9.08 8.49
CA ALA A 149 -14.40 8.71 7.73
C ALA A 149 -14.46 9.27 6.29
N LEU A 150 -15.60 9.13 5.61
CA LEU A 150 -15.80 9.71 4.28
C LEU A 150 -15.62 11.24 4.28
N GLU A 151 -16.18 11.94 5.24
CA GLU A 151 -16.03 13.39 5.36
C GLU A 151 -14.59 13.80 5.61
N ARG A 152 -13.91 13.09 6.51
CA ARG A 152 -12.50 13.34 6.83
C ARG A 152 -11.59 13.18 5.61
N THR A 153 -11.84 12.15 4.77
CA THR A 153 -11.06 11.95 3.52
C THR A 153 -11.26 13.05 2.49
N ARG A 154 -12.41 13.77 2.49
CA ARG A 154 -12.68 14.88 1.56
C ARG A 154 -11.65 16.01 1.65
N GLN A 155 -11.01 16.19 2.79
CA GLN A 155 -9.94 17.18 2.96
C GLN A 155 -8.70 16.85 2.09
N ALA A 156 -8.53 15.58 1.70
CA ALA A 156 -7.48 15.12 0.81
C ALA A 156 -7.90 15.06 -0.67
N ALA A 157 -9.13 15.49 -0.98
CA ALA A 157 -9.63 15.48 -2.34
C ALA A 157 -8.77 16.36 -3.28
N PRO A 158 -8.65 15.98 -4.58
CA PRO A 158 -8.04 16.85 -5.57
C PRO A 158 -8.87 18.14 -5.73
N SER A 159 -8.27 19.18 -6.31
CA SER A 159 -8.99 20.41 -6.65
C SER A 159 -10.21 20.12 -7.54
N GLY A 160 -11.24 20.99 -7.50
CA GLY A 160 -12.56 20.76 -8.10
C GLY A 160 -12.57 20.28 -9.56
N TYR A 161 -11.54 20.57 -10.36
CA TYR A 161 -11.37 20.03 -11.72
C TYR A 161 -11.08 18.54 -11.71
N GLY A 162 -10.19 18.08 -10.81
CA GLY A 162 -9.86 16.66 -10.68
C GLY A 162 -11.04 15.83 -10.20
N LEU A 163 -11.86 16.36 -9.29
CA LEU A 163 -13.09 15.69 -8.83
C LEU A 163 -14.10 15.46 -9.95
N ARG A 164 -14.30 16.45 -10.82
CA ARG A 164 -15.25 16.33 -11.95
C ARG A 164 -14.85 15.27 -12.99
N LEU A 165 -13.54 15.05 -13.15
CA LEU A 165 -13.03 13.99 -14.04
C LEU A 165 -13.22 12.58 -13.46
N MET A 166 -13.49 12.47 -12.16
CA MET A 166 -13.71 11.18 -11.48
C MET A 166 -15.18 10.78 -11.40
N ASP A 167 -16.10 11.67 -11.79
CA ASP A 167 -17.56 11.43 -11.75
C ASP A 167 -18.09 10.87 -13.09
N PHE A 168 -17.19 10.57 -14.03
CA PHE A 168 -17.47 9.87 -15.30
C PHE A 168 -16.93 8.45 -15.24
#